data_82af012a4a5e8b594750ced7058813b6
#
_entry.id   82af012a4a5e8b594750ced7058813b6
#
_cell.length_a   1.000
_cell.length_b   1.000
_cell.length_c   1.000
_cell.angle_alpha   90.00
_cell.angle_beta   90.00
_cell.angle_gamma   90.00
#
_symmetry.space_group_name_H-M   'P 1'
#
loop_
_entity.id
_entity.type
_entity.pdbx_description
1 polymer ?
#
loop_
_entity_poly.entity_id
_entity_poly.type
_entity_poly.pdbx_seq_one_letter_code
_entity_poly.pdbx_strand_id
1 'polypeptide(L)'
;MPAGICQQISYIAPAAPARRQPATGKEPFLRPEVGFTPNWFRTAMGIDFGQKWHTDPAYRRETVLAMRAELRRRFPGSKIGGIDRPDKPLDLLTGVYGGNVVVMIYGVPIKYAEDNWPNCEHKYLSDDEADNLQPPDLDENPVFGDIMRQVDWIEQSEGQIHGFLNWQGILNNAQRLRGEKIFFDIIDAPDRCRHLFECIHSTMSEAIKRLHERQRKSGVDINFMTVSNCLVNMISPQQYRDLFLPFDVRFQKEFGNIAIHNCAWNADPYIEDYSRIENLGYVDMGMDSDLARARQMIPNARRALMYTPMDLANKTWGQVREDIERIARDYGPCDIVAADIEADTPDERVQALIDLCEEISNRKENQ
;
A
#
# COMPACT_ATOMS: atom_id res chain seq x y z
N MET A 1 17.71 4.88 28.45
CA MET A 1 16.49 4.23 27.89
C MET A 1 16.95 2.94 27.29
N PRO A 2 16.26 1.79 27.47
CA PRO A 2 16.69 0.55 26.85
C PRO A 2 16.69 0.76 25.33
N ALA A 3 17.69 0.16 24.66
CA ALA A 3 17.92 0.20 23.23
C ALA A 3 16.60 0.08 22.46
N GLY A 4 16.37 1.02 21.54
CA GLY A 4 15.11 1.14 20.83
C GLY A 4 14.79 -0.15 20.10
N ILE A 5 13.68 -0.73 20.48
CA ILE A 5 13.16 -1.93 19.85
C ILE A 5 12.80 -1.57 18.43
N CYS A 6 13.36 -2.28 17.46
CA CYS A 6 13.09 -2.11 16.04
C CYS A 6 11.58 -2.05 15.78
N GLN A 7 11.09 -0.93 15.21
CA GLN A 7 9.69 -0.83 14.84
C GLN A 7 9.47 -1.69 13.59
N GLN A 8 8.86 -2.83 13.79
CA GLN A 8 8.42 -3.69 12.70
C GLN A 8 7.03 -3.27 12.24
N ILE A 9 6.84 -3.25 10.94
CA ILE A 9 5.52 -3.07 10.35
C ILE A 9 5.09 -4.43 9.82
N SER A 10 3.89 -4.86 10.20
CA SER A 10 3.27 -6.03 9.61
C SER A 10 1.86 -5.69 9.13
N TYR A 11 1.46 -6.29 8.04
CA TYR A 11 0.18 -6.06 7.40
C TYR A 11 -0.27 -7.31 6.65
N ILE A 12 -1.55 -7.33 6.29
CA ILE A 12 -2.09 -8.32 5.36
C ILE A 12 -1.94 -7.76 3.95
N ALA A 13 -1.17 -8.43 3.10
CA ALA A 13 -0.99 -8.03 1.70
C ALA A 13 -2.30 -8.24 0.89
N PRO A 14 -2.55 -7.49 -0.18
CA PRO A 14 -1.80 -6.36 -0.73
C PRO A 14 -2.21 -5.00 -0.16
N ALA A 15 -2.65 -4.92 1.07
CA ALA A 15 -3.00 -3.68 1.74
C ALA A 15 -1.77 -2.78 2.05
N ALA A 16 -0.58 -3.32 1.91
CA ALA A 16 0.68 -2.64 2.16
C ALA A 16 0.80 -1.23 1.57
N PRO A 17 0.47 -1.00 0.29
CA PRO A 17 0.59 0.33 -0.31
C PRO A 17 -0.18 1.40 0.46
N ALA A 18 -1.32 1.04 1.04
CA ALA A 18 -2.14 1.98 1.80
C ALA A 18 -1.49 2.47 3.10
N ARG A 19 -0.52 1.72 3.62
CA ARG A 19 0.18 2.02 4.89
C ARG A 19 1.48 2.81 4.72
N ARG A 20 1.87 3.17 3.52
CA ARG A 20 3.13 3.88 3.24
C ARG A 20 3.07 5.29 3.81
N GLN A 21 3.85 5.53 4.86
CA GLN A 21 3.81 6.76 5.63
C GLN A 21 5.13 7.52 5.52
N PRO A 22 5.11 8.86 5.59
CA PRO A 22 6.31 9.66 5.71
C PRO A 22 7.17 9.24 6.90
N ALA A 23 8.49 9.48 6.82
CA ALA A 23 9.40 9.25 7.92
C ALA A 23 9.09 10.16 9.11
N THR A 24 9.21 9.61 10.31
CA THR A 24 9.13 10.37 11.56
C THR A 24 10.51 10.78 12.10
N GLY A 25 11.59 10.26 11.49
CA GLY A 25 12.96 10.43 11.94
C GLY A 25 13.35 9.54 13.14
N LYS A 26 12.46 8.63 13.54
CA LYS A 26 12.66 7.70 14.67
C LYS A 26 12.78 6.25 14.21
N GLU A 27 12.71 6.02 12.92
CA GLU A 27 12.83 4.69 12.35
C GLU A 27 14.25 4.16 12.50
N PRO A 28 14.43 2.84 12.69
CA PRO A 28 15.76 2.21 12.66
C PRO A 28 16.38 2.37 11.27
N PHE A 29 17.68 2.16 11.18
CA PHE A 29 18.41 2.29 9.90
C PHE A 29 17.83 1.38 8.81
N LEU A 30 17.59 0.10 9.12
CA LEU A 30 16.76 -0.79 8.32
C LEU A 30 15.51 -1.18 9.13
N ARG A 31 14.33 -0.86 8.63
CA ARG A 31 13.07 -1.24 9.24
C ARG A 31 12.43 -2.37 8.44
N PRO A 32 12.37 -3.60 8.97
CA PRO A 32 11.66 -4.68 8.30
C PRO A 32 10.15 -4.41 8.31
N GLU A 33 9.52 -4.66 7.17
CA GLU A 33 8.08 -4.62 6.98
C GLU A 33 7.66 -5.94 6.35
N VAL A 34 6.85 -6.72 7.07
CA VAL A 34 6.42 -8.05 6.64
C VAL A 34 4.91 -8.11 6.46
N GLY A 35 4.46 -8.78 5.40
CA GLY A 35 3.06 -8.96 5.08
C GLY A 35 2.79 -10.37 4.62
N PHE A 36 1.72 -10.97 5.15
CA PHE A 36 1.30 -12.33 4.86
C PHE A 36 0.02 -12.32 4.00
N THR A 37 -0.05 -13.25 3.03
CA THR A 37 -1.22 -13.36 2.16
C THR A 37 -2.47 -13.83 2.91
N PRO A 38 -3.68 -13.59 2.38
CA PRO A 38 -4.88 -14.24 2.86
C PRO A 38 -4.77 -15.77 2.90
N ASN A 39 -4.14 -16.37 1.88
CA ASN A 39 -3.88 -17.80 1.82
C ASN A 39 -3.03 -18.32 3.01
N TRP A 40 -2.04 -17.53 3.43
CA TRP A 40 -1.24 -17.87 4.62
C TRP A 40 -2.12 -18.00 5.87
N PHE A 41 -2.98 -16.99 6.13
CA PHE A 41 -3.89 -17.02 7.28
C PHE A 41 -4.99 -18.06 7.14
N ARG A 42 -5.53 -18.29 5.93
CA ARG A 42 -6.50 -19.36 5.68
C ARG A 42 -5.88 -20.71 5.96
N THR A 43 -4.68 -20.98 5.48
CA THR A 43 -3.95 -22.24 5.71
C THR A 43 -3.64 -22.47 7.19
N ALA A 44 -3.19 -21.42 7.88
CA ALA A 44 -2.80 -21.51 9.28
C ALA A 44 -3.99 -21.58 10.26
N MET A 45 -5.10 -20.93 9.94
CA MET A 45 -6.18 -20.61 10.90
C MET A 45 -7.60 -20.85 10.37
N GLY A 46 -7.78 -21.15 9.10
CA GLY A 46 -9.10 -21.33 8.48
C GLY A 46 -9.88 -20.03 8.28
N ILE A 47 -9.24 -18.86 8.30
CA ILE A 47 -9.91 -17.58 8.11
C ILE A 47 -10.45 -17.49 6.68
N ASP A 48 -11.72 -17.10 6.56
CA ASP A 48 -12.38 -16.83 5.29
C ASP A 48 -12.27 -15.32 4.95
N PHE A 49 -11.55 -15.00 3.87
CA PHE A 49 -11.39 -13.63 3.34
C PHE A 49 -12.44 -13.27 2.28
N GLY A 50 -13.51 -14.05 2.17
CA GLY A 50 -14.62 -13.79 1.27
C GLY A 50 -15.39 -12.50 1.57
N GLN A 51 -16.55 -12.34 0.97
CA GLN A 51 -17.35 -11.11 1.05
C GLN A 51 -17.55 -10.62 2.50
N LYS A 52 -17.80 -11.54 3.44
CA LYS A 52 -18.05 -11.20 4.84
C LYS A 52 -16.87 -10.44 5.47
N TRP A 53 -15.64 -10.82 5.15
CA TRP A 53 -14.45 -10.13 5.67
C TRP A 53 -14.39 -8.65 5.24
N HIS A 54 -14.86 -8.34 4.04
CA HIS A 54 -14.85 -6.99 3.48
C HIS A 54 -16.05 -6.14 3.90
N THR A 55 -17.19 -6.75 4.25
CA THR A 55 -18.45 -6.01 4.50
C THR A 55 -18.89 -6.01 5.97
N ASP A 56 -18.34 -6.92 6.80
CA ASP A 56 -18.67 -7.06 8.22
C ASP A 56 -17.47 -6.70 9.11
N PRO A 57 -17.42 -5.46 9.65
CA PRO A 57 -16.30 -5.02 10.49
C PRO A 57 -16.22 -5.79 11.82
N ALA A 58 -17.31 -6.38 12.34
CA ALA A 58 -17.28 -7.20 13.54
C ALA A 58 -16.54 -8.52 13.28
N TYR A 59 -16.87 -9.22 12.20
CA TYR A 59 -16.13 -10.41 11.78
C TYR A 59 -14.67 -10.11 11.50
N ARG A 60 -14.40 -9.01 10.79
CA ARG A 60 -13.02 -8.58 10.51
C ARG A 60 -12.24 -8.29 11.78
N ARG A 61 -12.87 -7.66 12.79
CA ARG A 61 -12.26 -7.42 14.10
C ARG A 61 -11.81 -8.70 14.79
N GLU A 62 -12.70 -9.71 14.82
CA GLU A 62 -12.40 -11.00 15.41
C GLU A 62 -11.20 -11.66 14.71
N THR A 63 -11.20 -11.66 13.39
CA THR A 63 -10.11 -12.26 12.58
C THR A 63 -8.80 -11.50 12.73
N VAL A 64 -8.81 -10.17 12.79
CA VAL A 64 -7.59 -9.35 13.02
C VAL A 64 -6.98 -9.65 14.38
N LEU A 65 -7.78 -9.80 15.42
CA LEU A 65 -7.31 -10.21 16.75
C LEU A 65 -6.71 -11.61 16.74
N ALA A 66 -7.37 -12.54 16.07
CA ALA A 66 -6.88 -13.91 15.92
C ALA A 66 -5.56 -13.97 15.11
N MET A 67 -5.47 -13.25 13.98
CA MET A 67 -4.24 -13.12 13.19
C MET A 67 -3.08 -12.55 14.00
N ARG A 68 -3.32 -11.51 14.80
CA ARG A 68 -2.30 -10.97 15.71
C ARG A 68 -1.83 -11.99 16.75
N ALA A 69 -2.73 -12.75 17.32
CA ALA A 69 -2.40 -13.80 18.29
C ALA A 69 -1.56 -14.93 17.65
N GLU A 70 -1.90 -15.34 16.43
CA GLU A 70 -1.14 -16.34 15.68
C GLU A 70 0.25 -15.85 15.31
N LEU A 71 0.39 -14.63 14.80
CA LEU A 71 1.69 -14.04 14.49
C LEU A 71 2.58 -13.96 15.72
N ARG A 72 2.01 -13.61 16.88
CA ARG A 72 2.73 -13.60 18.17
C ARG A 72 3.20 -14.98 18.58
N ARG A 73 2.37 -16.00 18.36
CA ARG A 73 2.70 -17.39 18.69
C ARG A 73 3.82 -17.92 17.79
N ARG A 74 3.78 -17.59 16.49
CA ARG A 74 4.78 -18.06 15.50
C ARG A 74 6.09 -17.30 15.58
N PHE A 75 6.05 -16.01 15.91
CA PHE A 75 7.21 -15.12 15.97
C PHE A 75 7.38 -14.48 17.36
N PRO A 76 7.63 -15.28 18.44
CA PRO A 76 7.57 -14.81 19.81
C PRO A 76 8.65 -13.79 20.18
N GLY A 77 9.76 -13.76 19.43
CA GLY A 77 10.86 -12.81 19.62
C GLY A 77 10.71 -11.52 18.85
N SER A 78 9.69 -11.42 17.98
CA SER A 78 9.48 -10.28 17.10
C SER A 78 8.25 -9.47 17.51
N LYS A 79 8.12 -8.27 16.94
CA LYS A 79 6.95 -7.41 17.11
C LYS A 79 6.00 -7.45 15.92
N ILE A 80 6.06 -8.51 15.14
CA ILE A 80 5.14 -8.72 14.02
C ILE A 80 3.70 -8.61 14.53
N GLY A 81 2.87 -7.83 13.82
CA GLY A 81 1.47 -7.61 14.17
C GLY A 81 1.20 -6.43 15.11
N GLY A 82 2.19 -5.66 15.50
CA GLY A 82 2.00 -4.47 16.35
C GLY A 82 1.47 -4.79 17.75
N ILE A 83 1.93 -5.84 18.32
CA ILE A 83 1.31 -6.72 19.30
C ILE A 83 1.48 -6.30 20.77
N ASP A 84 2.39 -5.41 21.04
CA ASP A 84 2.79 -5.04 22.42
C ASP A 84 1.81 -4.12 23.11
N ARG A 85 0.71 -3.76 22.46
CA ARG A 85 -0.33 -2.88 23.05
C ARG A 85 -1.75 -3.38 22.75
N PRO A 86 -2.29 -4.24 23.60
CA PRO A 86 -3.68 -4.70 23.47
C PRO A 86 -4.72 -3.59 23.67
N ASP A 87 -4.32 -2.46 24.25
CA ASP A 87 -5.13 -1.28 24.50
C ASP A 87 -5.21 -0.29 23.33
N LYS A 88 -4.46 -0.51 22.25
CA LYS A 88 -4.56 0.34 21.05
C LYS A 88 -5.75 -0.04 20.18
N PRO A 89 -6.45 0.96 19.62
CA PRO A 89 -7.46 0.72 18.61
C PRO A 89 -6.93 -0.10 17.43
N LEU A 90 -7.79 -0.96 16.90
CA LEU A 90 -7.43 -1.83 15.78
C LEU A 90 -7.50 -1.07 14.45
N ASP A 91 -6.60 -1.41 13.55
CA ASP A 91 -6.75 -1.06 12.14
C ASP A 91 -7.73 -2.05 11.49
N LEU A 92 -8.93 -1.57 11.19
CA LEU A 92 -10.00 -2.35 10.58
C LEU A 92 -10.38 -1.83 9.18
N LEU A 93 -9.64 -0.87 8.63
CA LEU A 93 -9.85 -0.38 7.27
C LEU A 93 -8.86 -0.95 6.27
N THR A 94 -7.62 -1.16 6.68
CA THR A 94 -6.58 -1.62 5.76
C THR A 94 -6.91 -3.00 5.21
N GLY A 95 -6.98 -3.11 3.87
CA GLY A 95 -7.32 -4.32 3.15
C GLY A 95 -8.79 -4.44 2.73
N VAL A 96 -9.67 -3.59 3.23
CA VAL A 96 -11.09 -3.59 2.81
C VAL A 96 -11.19 -3.36 1.31
N TYR A 97 -11.88 -4.28 0.62
CA TYR A 97 -12.05 -4.32 -0.84
C TYR A 97 -10.73 -4.39 -1.65
N GLY A 98 -9.59 -4.67 -1.01
CA GLY A 98 -8.28 -4.70 -1.66
C GLY A 98 -7.99 -3.37 -2.36
N GLY A 99 -7.52 -3.42 -3.61
CA GLY A 99 -7.27 -2.23 -4.43
C GLY A 99 -8.45 -1.85 -5.35
N ASN A 100 -9.71 -2.19 -5.02
CA ASN A 100 -10.84 -2.05 -5.94
C ASN A 100 -11.81 -0.93 -5.56
N VAL A 101 -11.56 -0.20 -4.48
CA VAL A 101 -12.50 0.79 -3.91
C VAL A 101 -13.00 1.78 -4.97
N VAL A 102 -12.11 2.40 -5.72
CA VAL A 102 -12.47 3.44 -6.70
C VAL A 102 -13.31 2.87 -7.83
N VAL A 103 -12.90 1.75 -8.41
CA VAL A 103 -13.64 1.16 -9.53
C VAL A 103 -14.98 0.59 -9.11
N MET A 104 -15.13 0.13 -7.86
CA MET A 104 -16.42 -0.24 -7.28
C MET A 104 -17.35 0.98 -7.16
N ILE A 105 -16.84 2.14 -6.78
CA ILE A 105 -17.61 3.40 -6.75
C ILE A 105 -18.14 3.73 -8.17
N TYR A 106 -17.40 3.41 -9.22
CA TYR A 106 -17.84 3.50 -10.61
C TYR A 106 -18.73 2.33 -11.08
N GLY A 107 -19.12 1.44 -10.18
CA GLY A 107 -20.07 0.34 -10.48
C GLY A 107 -19.42 -0.89 -11.13
N VAL A 108 -18.10 -1.03 -11.07
CA VAL A 108 -17.45 -2.27 -11.49
C VAL A 108 -17.65 -3.34 -10.41
N PRO A 109 -18.25 -4.50 -10.76
CA PRO A 109 -18.42 -5.58 -9.81
C PRO A 109 -17.07 -6.19 -9.40
N ILE A 110 -17.01 -6.75 -8.20
CA ILE A 110 -15.86 -7.53 -7.73
C ILE A 110 -16.25 -8.96 -7.40
N LYS A 111 -15.30 -9.85 -7.61
CA LYS A 111 -15.39 -11.25 -7.24
C LYS A 111 -14.57 -11.48 -5.98
N TYR A 112 -15.23 -11.94 -4.92
CA TYR A 112 -14.58 -12.32 -3.67
C TYR A 112 -13.98 -13.73 -3.75
N ALA A 113 -12.91 -13.95 -3.01
CA ALA A 113 -12.26 -15.24 -2.84
C ALA A 113 -11.99 -15.47 -1.34
N GLU A 114 -12.07 -16.72 -0.90
CA GLU A 114 -11.90 -17.08 0.51
C GLU A 114 -10.43 -17.05 0.96
N ASP A 115 -9.51 -17.18 0.03
CA ASP A 115 -8.06 -17.31 0.23
C ASP A 115 -7.25 -16.22 -0.47
N ASN A 116 -7.91 -15.24 -1.06
CA ASN A 116 -7.25 -14.17 -1.80
C ASN A 116 -8.04 -12.86 -1.68
N TRP A 117 -7.42 -11.80 -2.18
CA TRP A 117 -8.06 -10.50 -2.30
C TRP A 117 -9.09 -10.49 -3.43
N PRO A 118 -10.14 -9.69 -3.33
CA PRO A 118 -11.14 -9.57 -4.37
C PRO A 118 -10.54 -8.99 -5.65
N ASN A 119 -11.00 -9.49 -6.79
CA ASN A 119 -10.63 -9.02 -8.12
C ASN A 119 -11.81 -8.35 -8.81
N CYS A 120 -11.52 -7.33 -9.64
CA CYS A 120 -12.53 -6.73 -10.51
C CYS A 120 -13.02 -7.72 -11.53
N GLU A 121 -14.30 -7.67 -11.84
CA GLU A 121 -14.82 -8.28 -13.06
C GLU A 121 -14.41 -7.44 -14.28
N HIS A 122 -14.20 -8.11 -15.42
CA HIS A 122 -13.83 -7.45 -16.67
C HIS A 122 -15.06 -6.80 -17.33
N LYS A 123 -15.46 -5.65 -16.78
CA LYS A 123 -16.53 -4.80 -17.33
C LYS A 123 -15.92 -3.45 -17.70
N TYR A 124 -15.50 -3.34 -18.95
CA TYR A 124 -14.79 -2.16 -19.43
C TYR A 124 -15.74 -1.16 -20.08
N LEU A 125 -15.47 0.14 -19.87
CA LEU A 125 -16.18 1.23 -20.50
C LEU A 125 -15.98 1.18 -22.04
N SER A 126 -17.05 1.36 -22.79
CA SER A 126 -17.01 1.68 -24.21
C SER A 126 -16.43 3.08 -24.43
N ASP A 127 -16.20 3.46 -25.67
CA ASP A 127 -15.72 4.80 -26.02
C ASP A 127 -16.70 5.87 -25.57
N ASP A 128 -17.98 5.69 -25.87
CA ASP A 128 -19.08 6.58 -25.49
C ASP A 128 -19.20 6.72 -23.96
N GLU A 129 -19.12 5.61 -23.22
CA GLU A 129 -19.17 5.64 -21.76
C GLU A 129 -17.97 6.36 -21.15
N ALA A 130 -16.77 6.17 -21.73
CA ALA A 130 -15.57 6.86 -21.26
C ALA A 130 -15.60 8.37 -21.57
N ASP A 131 -16.09 8.75 -22.76
CA ASP A 131 -16.21 10.15 -23.18
C ASP A 131 -17.24 10.93 -22.37
N ASN A 132 -18.29 10.25 -21.84
CA ASN A 132 -19.37 10.85 -21.06
C ASN A 132 -19.32 10.51 -19.56
N LEU A 133 -18.24 9.89 -19.08
CA LEU A 133 -18.11 9.52 -17.69
C LEU A 133 -18.25 10.74 -16.77
N GLN A 134 -18.94 10.57 -15.65
CA GLN A 134 -19.02 11.58 -14.61
C GLN A 134 -18.57 11.01 -13.28
N PRO A 135 -17.97 11.81 -12.40
CA PRO A 135 -17.72 11.39 -11.03
C PRO A 135 -19.05 11.00 -10.37
N PRO A 136 -19.16 9.80 -9.77
CA PRO A 136 -20.37 9.38 -9.07
C PRO A 136 -20.67 10.28 -7.88
N ASP A 137 -21.95 10.53 -7.61
CA ASP A 137 -22.39 11.18 -6.39
C ASP A 137 -22.14 10.24 -5.20
N LEU A 138 -21.23 10.63 -4.31
CA LEU A 138 -20.84 9.80 -3.16
C LEU A 138 -21.95 9.70 -2.10
N ASP A 139 -22.88 10.65 -2.03
CA ASP A 139 -23.99 10.61 -1.08
C ASP A 139 -25.03 9.54 -1.45
N GLU A 140 -25.18 9.27 -2.74
CA GLU A 140 -26.08 8.25 -3.28
C GLU A 140 -25.34 6.93 -3.61
N ASN A 141 -24.00 6.89 -3.48
CA ASN A 141 -23.20 5.74 -3.91
C ASN A 141 -23.24 4.59 -2.88
N PRO A 142 -23.76 3.40 -3.24
CA PRO A 142 -23.94 2.32 -2.29
C PRO A 142 -22.62 1.76 -1.73
N VAL A 143 -21.53 1.80 -2.52
CA VAL A 143 -20.21 1.31 -2.08
C VAL A 143 -19.59 2.29 -1.09
N PHE A 144 -19.63 3.58 -1.38
CA PHE A 144 -19.10 4.58 -0.47
C PHE A 144 -19.96 4.66 0.81
N GLY A 145 -21.29 4.54 0.68
CA GLY A 145 -22.20 4.42 1.83
C GLY A 145 -21.90 3.21 2.71
N ASP A 146 -21.54 2.06 2.10
CA ASP A 146 -21.11 0.89 2.86
C ASP A 146 -19.80 1.15 3.62
N ILE A 147 -18.80 1.76 2.99
CA ILE A 147 -17.55 2.15 3.66
C ILE A 147 -17.84 3.06 4.85
N MET A 148 -18.71 4.05 4.69
CA MET A 148 -19.02 4.99 5.77
C MET A 148 -19.79 4.33 6.93
N ARG A 149 -20.68 3.37 6.65
CA ARG A 149 -21.33 2.55 7.70
C ARG A 149 -20.29 1.71 8.48
N GLN A 150 -19.30 1.16 7.79
CA GLN A 150 -18.20 0.43 8.46
C GLN A 150 -17.35 1.38 9.30
N VAL A 151 -17.07 2.59 8.82
CA VAL A 151 -16.38 3.65 9.58
C VAL A 151 -17.16 4.03 10.84
N ASP A 152 -18.49 4.18 10.77
CA ASP A 152 -19.35 4.43 11.93
C ASP A 152 -19.26 3.33 12.97
N TRP A 153 -19.30 2.08 12.54
CA TRP A 153 -19.17 0.93 13.41
C TRP A 153 -17.79 0.88 14.08
N ILE A 154 -16.72 1.15 13.32
CA ILE A 154 -15.34 1.16 13.83
C ILE A 154 -15.19 2.26 14.90
N GLU A 155 -15.70 3.46 14.64
CA GLU A 155 -15.65 4.55 15.61
C GLU A 155 -16.39 4.21 16.92
N GLN A 156 -17.58 3.60 16.79
CA GLN A 156 -18.35 3.15 17.95
C GLN A 156 -17.67 2.03 18.74
N SER A 157 -17.01 1.09 18.06
CA SER A 157 -16.36 -0.07 18.67
C SER A 157 -14.97 0.23 19.24
N GLU A 158 -14.13 0.99 18.49
CA GLU A 158 -12.72 1.22 18.81
C GLU A 158 -12.44 2.64 19.33
N GLY A 159 -13.38 3.58 19.18
CA GLY A 159 -13.22 4.99 19.56
C GLY A 159 -12.40 5.82 18.58
N GLN A 160 -11.53 5.19 17.80
CA GLN A 160 -10.68 5.83 16.79
C GLN A 160 -10.70 5.03 15.48
N ILE A 161 -10.63 5.73 14.36
CA ILE A 161 -10.69 5.14 13.04
C ILE A 161 -9.26 5.04 12.48
N HIS A 162 -8.59 3.92 12.73
CA HIS A 162 -7.27 3.63 12.18
C HIS A 162 -7.37 2.84 10.88
N GLY A 163 -6.36 3.00 10.03
CA GLY A 163 -6.20 2.24 8.79
C GLY A 163 -6.32 3.09 7.54
N PHE A 164 -6.11 2.43 6.41
CA PHE A 164 -5.99 3.06 5.10
C PHE A 164 -6.69 2.19 4.05
N LEU A 165 -7.52 2.81 3.22
CA LEU A 165 -8.01 2.15 2.01
C LEU A 165 -6.96 2.25 0.90
N ASN A 166 -6.87 1.22 0.07
CA ASN A 166 -6.00 1.23 -1.09
C ASN A 166 -6.71 1.87 -2.28
N TRP A 167 -6.48 3.16 -2.47
CA TRP A 167 -7.10 3.96 -3.52
C TRP A 167 -6.50 3.74 -4.90
N GLN A 168 -5.39 3.01 -5.00
CA GLN A 168 -4.60 2.86 -6.22
C GLN A 168 -4.08 4.20 -6.78
N GLY A 169 -3.52 4.19 -7.99
CA GLY A 169 -3.16 5.38 -8.76
C GLY A 169 -4.15 5.64 -9.89
N ILE A 170 -4.03 6.79 -10.52
CA ILE A 170 -4.92 7.18 -11.64
C ILE A 170 -4.86 6.16 -12.78
N LEU A 171 -3.65 5.77 -13.23
CA LEU A 171 -3.48 4.82 -14.33
C LEU A 171 -4.02 3.42 -13.97
N ASN A 172 -3.80 2.97 -12.74
CA ASN A 172 -4.30 1.67 -12.27
C ASN A 172 -5.84 1.62 -12.29
N ASN A 173 -6.49 2.69 -11.82
CA ASN A 173 -7.95 2.78 -11.84
C ASN A 173 -8.48 2.92 -13.29
N ALA A 174 -7.83 3.72 -14.12
CA ALA A 174 -8.20 3.88 -15.52
C ALA A 174 -8.08 2.55 -16.30
N GLN A 175 -7.03 1.78 -16.05
CA GLN A 175 -6.87 0.46 -16.68
C GLN A 175 -7.99 -0.50 -16.23
N ARG A 176 -8.39 -0.49 -14.98
CA ARG A 176 -9.49 -1.33 -14.50
C ARG A 176 -10.85 -0.92 -15.06
N LEU A 177 -11.06 0.37 -15.33
CA LEU A 177 -12.29 0.89 -15.95
C LEU A 177 -12.31 0.69 -17.47
N ARG A 178 -11.16 0.82 -18.15
CA ARG A 178 -11.07 0.86 -19.62
C ARG A 178 -10.41 -0.39 -20.24
N GLY A 179 -9.77 -1.22 -19.42
CA GLY A 179 -8.97 -2.36 -19.89
C GLY A 179 -7.67 -1.91 -20.55
N GLU A 180 -7.12 -2.78 -21.40
CA GLU A 180 -5.89 -2.48 -22.15
C GLU A 180 -6.06 -1.33 -23.15
N LYS A 181 -7.30 -0.99 -23.53
CA LYS A 181 -7.57 0.15 -24.41
C LYS A 181 -7.01 1.47 -23.88
N ILE A 182 -6.86 1.62 -22.58
CA ILE A 182 -6.30 2.85 -21.98
C ILE A 182 -4.91 3.17 -22.55
N PHE A 183 -4.07 2.17 -22.81
CA PHE A 183 -2.73 2.37 -23.36
C PHE A 183 -2.74 2.85 -24.82
N PHE A 184 -3.75 2.45 -25.59
CA PHE A 184 -3.99 2.98 -26.94
C PHE A 184 -4.63 4.38 -26.88
N ASP A 185 -5.62 4.57 -26.02
CA ASP A 185 -6.30 5.85 -25.84
C ASP A 185 -5.33 6.99 -25.44
N ILE A 186 -4.27 6.69 -24.66
CA ILE A 186 -3.21 7.66 -24.32
C ILE A 186 -2.57 8.27 -25.58
N ILE A 187 -2.52 7.52 -26.68
CA ILE A 187 -1.92 7.95 -27.97
C ILE A 187 -2.99 8.49 -28.91
N ASP A 188 -4.07 7.73 -29.09
CA ASP A 188 -5.05 7.95 -30.15
C ASP A 188 -6.23 8.83 -29.74
N ALA A 189 -6.52 8.91 -28.43
CA ALA A 189 -7.65 9.67 -27.86
C ALA A 189 -7.27 10.42 -26.56
N PRO A 190 -6.27 11.32 -26.61
CA PRO A 190 -5.73 11.98 -25.41
C PRO A 190 -6.76 12.82 -24.65
N ASP A 191 -7.79 13.35 -25.31
CA ASP A 191 -8.87 14.12 -24.66
C ASP A 191 -9.77 13.20 -23.81
N ARG A 192 -10.10 12.00 -24.32
CA ARG A 192 -10.78 10.95 -23.55
C ARG A 192 -9.99 10.59 -22.30
N CYS A 193 -8.69 10.36 -22.43
CA CYS A 193 -7.82 10.03 -21.31
C CYS A 193 -7.81 11.13 -20.26
N ARG A 194 -7.63 12.40 -20.66
CA ARG A 194 -7.66 13.52 -19.72
C ARG A 194 -8.99 13.61 -18.98
N HIS A 195 -10.10 13.46 -19.69
CA HIS A 195 -11.42 13.44 -19.07
C HIS A 195 -11.58 12.30 -18.06
N LEU A 196 -11.24 11.08 -18.44
CA LEU A 196 -11.30 9.91 -17.57
C LEU A 196 -10.43 10.09 -16.32
N PHE A 197 -9.19 10.59 -16.47
CA PHE A 197 -8.27 10.80 -15.35
C PHE A 197 -8.78 11.89 -14.39
N GLU A 198 -9.37 12.98 -14.91
CA GLU A 198 -10.00 14.02 -14.08
C GLU A 198 -11.19 13.48 -13.30
N CYS A 199 -12.04 12.65 -13.90
CA CYS A 199 -13.16 12.02 -13.19
C CYS A 199 -12.64 11.13 -12.04
N ILE A 200 -11.64 10.27 -12.31
CA ILE A 200 -11.03 9.40 -11.31
C ILE A 200 -10.42 10.24 -10.18
N HIS A 201 -9.64 11.27 -10.52
CA HIS A 201 -9.02 12.14 -9.52
C HIS A 201 -10.08 12.82 -8.64
N SER A 202 -11.14 13.37 -9.24
CA SER A 202 -12.22 14.03 -8.50
C SER A 202 -12.89 13.09 -7.50
N THR A 203 -13.21 11.86 -7.93
CA THR A 203 -13.81 10.83 -7.07
C THR A 203 -12.87 10.42 -5.94
N MET A 204 -11.60 10.17 -6.24
CA MET A 204 -10.59 9.82 -5.24
C MET A 204 -10.43 10.94 -4.22
N SER A 205 -10.23 12.17 -4.69
CA SER A 205 -10.02 13.35 -3.85
C SER A 205 -11.17 13.55 -2.86
N GLU A 206 -12.41 13.51 -3.33
CA GLU A 206 -13.59 13.69 -2.49
C GLU A 206 -13.76 12.54 -1.48
N ALA A 207 -13.63 11.29 -1.93
CA ALA A 207 -13.79 10.13 -1.05
C ALA A 207 -12.72 10.10 0.05
N ILE A 208 -11.46 10.39 -0.29
CA ILE A 208 -10.35 10.45 0.67
C ILE A 208 -10.56 11.58 1.67
N LYS A 209 -10.97 12.78 1.22
CA LYS A 209 -11.24 13.92 2.11
C LYS A 209 -12.29 13.58 3.15
N ARG A 210 -13.39 12.96 2.75
CA ARG A 210 -14.47 12.54 3.66
C ARG A 210 -13.99 11.50 4.67
N LEU A 211 -13.23 10.50 4.24
CA LEU A 211 -12.65 9.50 5.15
C LEU A 211 -11.66 10.13 6.13
N HIS A 212 -10.71 10.94 5.64
CA HIS A 212 -9.71 11.61 6.48
C HIS A 212 -10.36 12.59 7.48
N GLU A 213 -11.46 13.25 7.10
CA GLU A 213 -12.21 14.09 8.02
C GLU A 213 -12.78 13.28 9.19
N ARG A 214 -13.35 12.09 8.92
CA ARG A 214 -13.84 11.18 9.96
C ARG A 214 -12.70 10.67 10.84
N GLN A 215 -11.57 10.30 10.26
CA GLN A 215 -10.38 9.89 11.00
C GLN A 215 -9.88 11.00 11.93
N ARG A 216 -9.73 12.23 11.42
CA ARG A 216 -9.32 13.38 12.25
C ARG A 216 -10.33 13.69 13.36
N LYS A 217 -11.64 13.62 13.10
CA LYS A 217 -12.68 13.81 14.13
C LYS A 217 -12.60 12.75 15.23
N SER A 218 -12.19 11.52 14.91
CA SER A 218 -11.95 10.45 15.88
C SER A 218 -10.60 10.60 16.62
N GLY A 219 -9.81 11.62 16.35
CA GLY A 219 -8.51 11.88 16.99
C GLY A 219 -7.31 11.21 16.31
N VAL A 220 -7.46 10.73 15.07
CA VAL A 220 -6.36 10.19 14.26
C VAL A 220 -5.83 11.29 13.35
N ASP A 221 -4.58 11.71 13.59
CA ASP A 221 -3.90 12.64 12.67
C ASP A 221 -3.48 11.94 11.40
N ILE A 222 -4.01 12.42 10.26
CA ILE A 222 -3.68 11.92 8.93
C ILE A 222 -3.50 13.08 7.96
N ASN A 223 -2.32 13.17 7.36
CA ASN A 223 -1.89 14.26 6.48
C ASN A 223 -1.14 13.75 5.25
N PHE A 224 -1.45 12.55 4.79
CA PHE A 224 -0.85 11.97 3.60
C PHE A 224 -1.83 11.05 2.89
N MET A 225 -1.56 10.77 1.62
CA MET A 225 -2.19 9.67 0.91
C MET A 225 -1.16 8.82 0.17
N THR A 226 -1.52 7.60 -0.18
CA THR A 226 -0.68 6.70 -0.98
C THR A 226 -1.33 6.46 -2.34
N VAL A 227 -0.54 6.61 -3.41
CA VAL A 227 -0.89 6.17 -4.75
C VAL A 227 -0.11 4.91 -5.09
N SER A 228 -0.78 3.95 -5.72
CA SER A 228 -0.12 2.77 -6.28
C SER A 228 0.10 2.99 -7.77
N ASN A 229 1.33 3.30 -8.15
CA ASN A 229 1.75 3.54 -9.53
C ASN A 229 2.29 2.26 -10.20
N CYS A 230 1.69 1.10 -9.88
CA CYS A 230 2.17 -0.21 -10.33
C CYS A 230 2.22 -0.34 -11.87
N LEU A 231 1.34 0.35 -12.60
CA LEU A 231 1.27 0.31 -14.06
C LEU A 231 2.07 1.41 -14.76
N VAL A 232 2.68 2.33 -14.01
CA VAL A 232 3.47 3.41 -14.60
C VAL A 232 4.66 2.88 -15.42
N ASN A 233 5.21 1.73 -15.07
CA ASN A 233 6.24 1.05 -15.86
C ASN A 233 5.78 0.58 -17.26
N MET A 234 4.47 0.62 -17.56
CA MET A 234 3.91 0.29 -18.87
C MET A 234 3.85 1.48 -19.83
N ILE A 235 4.19 2.67 -19.37
CA ILE A 235 4.18 3.90 -20.17
C ILE A 235 5.58 4.53 -20.18
N SER A 236 5.83 5.45 -21.12
CA SER A 236 7.12 6.15 -21.14
C SER A 236 7.25 7.17 -20.01
N PRO A 237 8.47 7.53 -19.59
CA PRO A 237 8.69 8.61 -18.62
C PRO A 237 8.07 9.94 -19.06
N GLN A 238 8.06 10.23 -20.36
CA GLN A 238 7.42 11.43 -20.89
C GLN A 238 5.89 11.41 -20.69
N GLN A 239 5.25 10.25 -20.95
CA GLN A 239 3.81 10.09 -20.71
C GLN A 239 3.48 10.20 -19.21
N TYR A 240 4.32 9.63 -18.32
CA TYR A 240 4.13 9.83 -16.89
C TYR A 240 4.20 11.33 -16.52
N ARG A 241 5.23 12.02 -16.98
CA ARG A 241 5.46 13.45 -16.70
C ARG A 241 4.30 14.33 -17.17
N ASP A 242 3.77 14.05 -18.35
CA ASP A 242 2.75 14.89 -18.97
C ASP A 242 1.33 14.58 -18.47
N LEU A 243 1.05 13.31 -18.13
CA LEU A 243 -0.32 12.85 -17.89
C LEU A 243 -0.60 12.47 -16.42
N PHE A 244 0.39 12.00 -15.65
CA PHE A 244 0.15 11.43 -14.32
C PHE A 244 0.85 12.19 -13.19
N LEU A 245 2.07 12.65 -13.38
CA LEU A 245 2.77 13.48 -12.40
C LEU A 245 1.95 14.71 -11.94
N PRO A 246 1.20 15.41 -12.83
CA PRO A 246 0.33 16.51 -12.39
C PRO A 246 -0.72 16.08 -11.36
N PHE A 247 -1.28 14.86 -11.45
CA PHE A 247 -2.22 14.33 -10.48
C PHE A 247 -1.54 13.97 -9.16
N ASP A 248 -0.36 13.34 -9.21
CA ASP A 248 0.41 13.03 -8.00
C ASP A 248 0.77 14.32 -7.25
N VAL A 249 1.16 15.38 -7.96
CA VAL A 249 1.40 16.71 -7.37
C VAL A 249 0.12 17.34 -6.80
N ARG A 250 -1.03 17.18 -7.46
CA ARG A 250 -2.32 17.65 -6.93
C ARG A 250 -2.69 16.93 -5.65
N PHE A 251 -2.58 15.60 -5.61
CA PHE A 251 -2.80 14.82 -4.39
C PHE A 251 -1.86 15.24 -3.26
N GLN A 252 -0.57 15.47 -3.56
CA GLN A 252 0.38 15.97 -2.56
C GLN A 252 -0.09 17.31 -1.97
N LYS A 253 -0.54 18.25 -2.80
CA LYS A 253 -1.03 19.56 -2.34
C LYS A 253 -2.33 19.45 -1.53
N GLU A 254 -3.23 18.54 -1.92
CA GLU A 254 -4.51 18.34 -1.24
C GLU A 254 -4.38 17.66 0.12
N PHE A 255 -3.43 16.72 0.26
CA PHE A 255 -3.30 15.87 1.45
C PHE A 255 -2.04 16.14 2.29
N GLY A 256 -1.22 17.10 1.88
CA GLY A 256 0.01 17.49 2.60
C GLY A 256 1.22 16.70 2.16
N ASN A 257 1.17 15.37 2.17
CA ASN A 257 2.21 14.48 1.69
C ASN A 257 1.63 13.43 0.74
N ILE A 258 2.50 12.88 -0.11
CA ILE A 258 2.17 11.72 -0.94
C ILE A 258 3.18 10.60 -0.73
N ALA A 259 2.69 9.38 -0.75
CA ALA A 259 3.50 8.17 -0.83
C ALA A 259 3.28 7.51 -2.19
N ILE A 260 4.36 7.07 -2.85
CA ILE A 260 4.31 6.41 -4.15
C ILE A 260 4.75 4.96 -3.99
N HIS A 261 3.85 4.05 -4.35
CA HIS A 261 4.13 2.63 -4.40
C HIS A 261 4.34 2.18 -5.85
N ASN A 262 5.53 1.65 -6.15
CA ASN A 262 5.93 1.16 -7.47
C ASN A 262 5.99 -0.36 -7.56
N CYS A 263 5.60 -1.09 -6.52
CA CYS A 263 5.88 -2.53 -6.46
C CYS A 263 7.39 -2.84 -6.56
N ALA A 264 7.75 -4.00 -7.09
CA ALA A 264 9.14 -4.47 -7.17
C ALA A 264 9.81 -4.19 -8.53
N TRP A 265 9.34 -3.20 -9.31
CA TRP A 265 9.95 -2.90 -10.59
C TRP A 265 11.02 -1.78 -10.53
N ASN A 266 11.81 -1.66 -11.60
CA ASN A 266 12.87 -0.66 -11.73
C ASN A 266 12.28 0.75 -11.90
N ALA A 267 12.44 1.62 -10.89
CA ALA A 267 11.91 2.98 -10.88
C ALA A 267 12.85 4.04 -11.51
N ASP A 268 14.04 3.66 -11.98
CA ASP A 268 15.05 4.60 -12.50
C ASP A 268 14.52 5.57 -13.56
N PRO A 269 13.64 5.16 -14.50
CA PRO A 269 13.12 6.07 -15.52
C PRO A 269 12.29 7.22 -14.94
N TYR A 270 11.71 7.05 -13.75
CA TYR A 270 10.75 7.99 -13.14
C TYR A 270 11.30 8.73 -11.93
N ILE A 271 12.47 8.34 -11.42
CA ILE A 271 13.02 8.88 -10.15
C ILE A 271 13.25 10.40 -10.21
N GLU A 272 13.62 10.93 -11.39
CA GLU A 272 13.80 12.37 -11.60
C GLU A 272 12.46 13.11 -11.49
N ASP A 273 11.38 12.55 -12.00
CA ASP A 273 10.05 13.14 -11.90
C ASP A 273 9.51 13.05 -10.47
N TYR A 274 9.74 11.95 -9.77
CA TYR A 274 9.41 11.82 -8.34
C TYR A 274 10.15 12.86 -7.49
N SER A 275 11.40 13.16 -7.79
CA SER A 275 12.18 14.18 -7.07
C SER A 275 11.63 15.60 -7.19
N ARG A 276 10.72 15.87 -8.14
CA ARG A 276 10.04 17.16 -8.32
C ARG A 276 8.81 17.34 -7.44
N ILE A 277 8.37 16.27 -6.76
CA ILE A 277 7.22 16.34 -5.84
C ILE A 277 7.72 16.91 -4.52
N GLU A 278 7.23 18.07 -4.12
CA GLU A 278 7.74 18.86 -2.99
C GLU A 278 7.72 18.08 -1.66
N ASN A 279 6.60 17.43 -1.34
CA ASN A 279 6.43 16.63 -0.13
C ASN A 279 6.21 15.15 -0.49
N LEU A 280 7.18 14.57 -1.18
CA LEU A 280 7.25 13.12 -1.37
C LEU A 280 7.65 12.49 -0.03
N GLY A 281 6.67 11.95 0.68
CA GLY A 281 6.89 11.41 2.02
C GLY A 281 7.44 10.00 2.03
N TYR A 282 7.12 9.20 1.00
CA TYR A 282 7.53 7.79 0.89
C TYR A 282 7.61 7.37 -0.58
N VAL A 283 8.56 6.49 -0.89
CA VAL A 283 8.64 5.82 -2.20
C VAL A 283 9.24 4.43 -2.03
N ASP A 284 8.67 3.45 -2.71
CA ASP A 284 9.28 2.12 -2.82
C ASP A 284 9.67 1.78 -4.26
N MET A 285 10.54 0.79 -4.42
CA MET A 285 11.02 0.30 -5.71
C MET A 285 11.64 -1.08 -5.59
N GLY A 286 11.91 -1.72 -6.73
CA GLY A 286 12.54 -3.03 -6.79
C GLY A 286 14.06 -2.98 -6.75
N MET A 287 14.65 -4.18 -6.58
CA MET A 287 16.10 -4.43 -6.49
C MET A 287 16.92 -4.03 -7.72
N ASP A 288 16.27 -3.94 -8.89
CA ASP A 288 16.92 -3.60 -10.16
C ASP A 288 17.07 -2.10 -10.38
N SER A 289 16.59 -1.28 -9.44
CA SER A 289 16.77 0.18 -9.46
C SER A 289 18.20 0.57 -9.06
N ASP A 290 18.69 1.70 -9.57
CA ASP A 290 19.91 2.36 -9.09
C ASP A 290 19.65 2.99 -7.72
N LEU A 291 19.81 2.17 -6.69
CA LEU A 291 19.51 2.53 -5.30
C LEU A 291 20.32 3.72 -4.81
N ALA A 292 21.59 3.84 -5.24
CA ALA A 292 22.45 4.95 -4.84
C ALA A 292 21.99 6.27 -5.46
N ARG A 293 21.63 6.25 -6.75
CA ARG A 293 21.04 7.41 -7.44
C ARG A 293 19.71 7.81 -6.81
N ALA A 294 18.83 6.83 -6.57
CA ALA A 294 17.54 7.09 -5.94
C ALA A 294 17.69 7.76 -4.58
N ARG A 295 18.61 7.28 -3.74
CA ARG A 295 18.94 7.90 -2.45
C ARG A 295 19.37 9.35 -2.58
N GLN A 296 20.16 9.68 -3.61
CA GLN A 296 20.62 11.06 -3.87
C GLN A 296 19.48 11.96 -4.38
N MET A 297 18.60 11.42 -5.25
CA MET A 297 17.55 12.20 -5.89
C MET A 297 16.37 12.50 -4.94
N ILE A 298 16.06 11.60 -4.00
CA ILE A 298 14.93 11.72 -3.07
C ILE A 298 15.40 11.58 -1.61
N PRO A 299 16.31 12.45 -1.12
CA PRO A 299 16.94 12.27 0.20
C PRO A 299 15.95 12.41 1.36
N ASN A 300 14.88 13.17 1.19
CA ASN A 300 13.91 13.49 2.25
C ASN A 300 12.74 12.51 2.33
N ALA A 301 12.51 11.69 1.29
CA ALA A 301 11.47 10.68 1.32
C ALA A 301 11.89 9.50 2.20
N ARG A 302 10.94 8.89 2.93
CA ARG A 302 11.15 7.54 3.46
C ARG A 302 11.21 6.58 2.28
N ARG A 303 12.33 5.94 2.14
CA ARG A 303 12.61 5.01 1.05
C ARG A 303 12.33 3.59 1.50
N ALA A 304 11.84 2.75 0.58
CA ALA A 304 11.65 1.34 0.84
C ALA A 304 12.11 0.49 -0.35
N LEU A 305 12.62 -0.67 -0.06
CA LEU A 305 12.90 -1.67 -1.06
C LEU A 305 11.89 -2.80 -0.96
N MET A 306 11.25 -3.11 -2.09
CA MET A 306 10.38 -4.26 -2.24
C MET A 306 11.23 -5.51 -2.44
N TYR A 307 11.53 -6.22 -1.33
CA TYR A 307 12.23 -7.50 -1.37
C TYR A 307 11.20 -8.60 -1.65
N THR A 308 11.29 -9.22 -2.82
CA THR A 308 10.21 -10.10 -3.28
C THR A 308 10.03 -11.34 -2.40
N PRO A 309 8.81 -11.86 -2.21
CA PRO A 309 8.59 -13.10 -1.48
C PRO A 309 9.30 -14.29 -2.13
N MET A 310 9.45 -14.27 -3.45
CA MET A 310 10.20 -15.27 -4.20
C MET A 310 11.69 -15.27 -3.84
N ASP A 311 12.30 -14.08 -3.70
CA ASP A 311 13.69 -13.95 -3.26
C ASP A 311 13.86 -14.45 -1.83
N LEU A 312 12.95 -14.02 -0.94
CA LEU A 312 12.97 -14.48 0.44
C LEU A 312 12.81 -16.00 0.55
N ALA A 313 11.93 -16.60 -0.23
CA ALA A 313 11.66 -18.04 -0.18
C ALA A 313 12.79 -18.90 -0.80
N ASN A 314 13.40 -18.47 -1.92
CA ASN A 314 14.19 -19.35 -2.79
C ASN A 314 15.71 -19.06 -2.77
N LYS A 315 16.15 -17.81 -2.51
CA LYS A 315 17.59 -17.51 -2.43
C LYS A 315 18.25 -18.24 -1.26
N THR A 316 19.52 -18.59 -1.40
CA THR A 316 20.31 -19.04 -0.24
C THR A 316 20.42 -17.93 0.80
N TRP A 317 20.60 -18.27 2.06
CA TRP A 317 20.71 -17.25 3.11
C TRP A 317 21.92 -16.31 2.91
N GLY A 318 23.01 -16.82 2.33
CA GLY A 318 24.16 -16.00 1.93
C GLY A 318 23.78 -14.93 0.91
N GLN A 319 23.01 -15.29 -0.11
CA GLN A 319 22.51 -14.34 -1.12
C GLN A 319 21.55 -13.31 -0.52
N VAL A 320 20.62 -13.73 0.36
CA VAL A 320 19.75 -12.80 1.07
C VAL A 320 20.57 -11.79 1.88
N ARG A 321 21.57 -12.26 2.62
CA ARG A 321 22.47 -11.37 3.38
C ARG A 321 23.22 -10.38 2.49
N GLU A 322 23.78 -10.84 1.39
CA GLU A 322 24.47 -9.97 0.40
C GLU A 322 23.54 -8.89 -0.14
N ASP A 323 22.29 -9.27 -0.48
CA ASP A 323 21.27 -8.33 -0.96
C ASP A 323 20.97 -7.26 0.09
N ILE A 324 20.67 -7.66 1.33
CA ILE A 324 20.30 -6.72 2.39
C ILE A 324 21.49 -5.82 2.78
N GLU A 325 22.72 -6.33 2.78
CA GLU A 325 23.92 -5.51 3.00
C GLU A 325 24.18 -4.52 1.86
N ARG A 326 23.91 -4.90 0.60
CA ARG A 326 23.93 -3.99 -0.56
C ARG A 326 22.88 -2.88 -0.40
N ILE A 327 21.65 -3.24 -0.06
CA ILE A 327 20.58 -2.25 0.16
C ILE A 327 20.97 -1.29 1.29
N ALA A 328 21.47 -1.81 2.40
CA ALA A 328 21.91 -1.01 3.54
C ALA A 328 22.99 0.03 3.14
N ARG A 329 23.96 -0.38 2.33
CA ARG A 329 25.04 0.47 1.86
C ARG A 329 24.55 1.54 0.87
N ASP A 330 23.77 1.13 -0.12
CA ASP A 330 23.44 1.96 -1.28
C ASP A 330 22.17 2.78 -1.07
N TYR A 331 21.20 2.28 -0.27
CA TYR A 331 19.87 2.89 -0.14
C TYR A 331 19.50 3.31 1.31
N GLY A 332 20.16 2.76 2.31
CA GLY A 332 19.85 3.07 3.73
C GLY A 332 20.01 4.56 4.10
N PRO A 333 19.26 5.09 5.08
CA PRO A 333 18.24 4.36 5.84
C PRO A 333 16.96 4.12 5.03
N CYS A 334 16.37 2.91 5.17
CA CYS A 334 15.20 2.53 4.39
C CYS A 334 14.38 1.40 5.05
N ASP A 335 13.20 1.13 4.49
CA ASP A 335 12.41 -0.05 4.84
C ASP A 335 12.78 -1.22 3.93
N ILE A 336 12.78 -2.43 4.49
CA ILE A 336 12.88 -3.69 3.76
C ILE A 336 11.50 -4.33 3.78
N VAL A 337 10.85 -4.35 2.63
CA VAL A 337 9.46 -4.79 2.52
C VAL A 337 9.42 -6.20 1.95
N ALA A 338 9.08 -7.17 2.78
CA ALA A 338 8.74 -8.53 2.39
C ALA A 338 7.21 -8.69 2.46
N ALA A 339 6.55 -8.29 1.38
CA ALA A 339 5.11 -8.43 1.21
C ALA A 339 4.76 -9.78 0.58
N ASP A 340 3.47 -10.14 0.68
CA ASP A 340 2.91 -11.33 0.02
C ASP A 340 3.62 -12.65 0.38
N ILE A 341 4.01 -12.77 1.66
CA ILE A 341 4.59 -14.02 2.18
C ILE A 341 3.54 -15.12 2.13
N GLU A 342 3.85 -16.18 1.39
CA GLU A 342 2.98 -17.33 1.18
C GLU A 342 3.14 -18.40 2.27
N ALA A 343 2.15 -19.31 2.35
CA ALA A 343 2.07 -20.33 3.39
C ALA A 343 3.21 -21.36 3.37
N ASP A 344 3.88 -21.53 2.26
CA ASP A 344 5.03 -22.42 2.08
C ASP A 344 6.38 -21.77 2.42
N THR A 345 6.42 -20.46 2.68
CA THR A 345 7.64 -19.78 3.15
C THR A 345 7.89 -20.13 4.61
N PRO A 346 9.05 -20.76 4.95
CA PRO A 346 9.35 -21.11 6.33
C PRO A 346 9.43 -19.90 7.25
N ASP A 347 8.86 -20.01 8.45
CA ASP A 347 8.88 -18.94 9.46
C ASP A 347 10.31 -18.49 9.82
N GLU A 348 11.25 -19.43 9.84
CA GLU A 348 12.66 -19.17 10.15
C GLU A 348 13.30 -18.22 9.15
N ARG A 349 12.83 -18.19 7.89
CA ARG A 349 13.33 -17.26 6.88
C ARG A 349 12.82 -15.84 7.12
N VAL A 350 11.57 -15.71 7.53
CA VAL A 350 10.97 -14.44 7.91
C VAL A 350 11.66 -13.87 9.14
N GLN A 351 11.85 -14.71 10.18
CA GLN A 351 12.56 -14.30 11.39
C GLN A 351 14.01 -13.92 11.10
N ALA A 352 14.71 -14.70 10.28
CA ALA A 352 16.09 -14.41 9.92
C ALA A 352 16.26 -13.09 9.16
N LEU A 353 15.29 -12.70 8.30
CA LEU A 353 15.28 -11.39 7.64
C LEU A 353 15.13 -10.26 8.67
N ILE A 354 14.22 -10.41 9.64
CA ILE A 354 14.02 -9.45 10.72
C ILE A 354 15.30 -9.27 11.54
N ASP A 355 15.90 -10.39 11.98
CA ASP A 355 17.12 -10.41 12.78
C ASP A 355 18.29 -9.76 12.02
N LEU A 356 18.39 -9.99 10.71
CA LEU A 356 19.43 -9.39 9.87
C LEU A 356 19.27 -7.87 9.75
N CYS A 357 18.03 -7.37 9.60
CA CYS A 357 17.76 -5.93 9.57
C CYS A 357 18.14 -5.28 10.92
N GLU A 358 17.85 -5.94 12.02
CA GLU A 358 18.21 -5.47 13.37
C GLU A 358 19.74 -5.50 13.58
N GLU A 359 20.41 -6.59 13.19
CA GLU A 359 21.88 -6.71 13.24
C GLU A 359 22.57 -5.54 12.51
N ILE A 360 22.10 -5.24 11.28
CA ILE A 360 22.69 -4.17 10.47
C ILE A 360 22.40 -2.80 11.08
N SER A 361 21.17 -2.57 11.55
CA SER A 361 20.78 -1.29 12.18
C SER A 361 21.64 -1.01 13.41
N ASN A 362 21.80 -2.01 14.30
CA ASN A 362 22.65 -1.88 15.50
C ASN A 362 24.14 -1.62 15.16
N ARG A 363 24.66 -2.19 14.08
CA ARG A 363 26.03 -1.91 13.61
C ARG A 363 26.18 -0.44 13.16
N LYS A 364 25.15 0.14 12.54
CA LYS A 364 25.16 1.51 12.04
C LYS A 364 25.00 2.56 13.13
N GLU A 365 24.22 2.28 14.17
CA GLU A 365 24.04 3.16 15.32
C GLU A 365 25.30 3.25 16.20
N ASN A 366 26.19 2.23 16.14
CA ASN A 366 27.43 2.18 16.89
C ASN A 366 28.66 2.73 16.11
N GLN A 367 28.50 3.18 14.88
CA GLN A 367 29.51 3.84 14.03
C GLN A 367 29.37 5.34 14.04
#